data_8425f2e9ff72733fca10e7fa95be7c98
#
_entry.id   8425f2e9ff72733fca10e7fa95be7c98
#
_cell.length_a   1.000
_cell.length_b   1.000
_cell.length_c   1.000
_cell.angle_alpha   90.00
_cell.angle_beta   90.00
_cell.angle_gamma   90.00
#
_symmetry.space_group_name_H-M   'P 1'
#
loop_
_entity.id
_entity.type
_entity.pdbx_description
1 polymer ?
#
loop_
_entity_poly.entity_id
_entity_poly.type
_entity_poly.pdbx_seq_one_letter_code
_entity_poly.pdbx_strand_id
1 'polypeptide(L)'
;MSVLVIIKYQGDVGHFRTTLTERADEYVQLAGRAKAAGCLHHRYGVIDGQTGFTVEEWESAEACQAFYADPEMQQFIASVGADPNTPPEVTVGEAISSPDEY
;
A
#
# COMPACT_ATOMS: atom_id res chain seq x y z
N MET A 1 -14.57 -8.94 10.43
CA MET A 1 -13.18 -9.11 10.91
C MET A 1 -12.24 -8.47 9.91
N SER A 2 -11.17 -7.83 10.41
CA SER A 2 -10.22 -7.18 9.54
C SER A 2 -9.23 -8.19 8.93
N VAL A 3 -8.53 -7.74 7.89
CA VAL A 3 -7.46 -8.49 7.23
C VAL A 3 -6.16 -7.69 7.28
N LEU A 4 -5.04 -8.40 7.34
CA LEU A 4 -3.72 -7.82 7.21
C LEU A 4 -3.25 -8.06 5.78
N VAL A 5 -2.69 -7.02 5.16
CA VAL A 5 -2.27 -7.06 3.77
C VAL A 5 -0.83 -6.60 3.66
N ILE A 6 -0.02 -7.38 2.97
CA ILE A 6 1.35 -7.01 2.62
C ILE A 6 1.42 -6.97 1.11
N ILE A 7 1.81 -5.82 0.55
CA ILE A 7 1.96 -5.66 -0.89
C ILE A 7 3.42 -5.30 -1.17
N LYS A 8 4.09 -6.15 -1.91
CA LYS A 8 5.49 -6.00 -2.24
C LYS A 8 5.64 -5.57 -3.69
N TYR A 9 6.38 -4.48 -3.91
CA TYR A 9 6.58 -3.87 -5.23
C TYR A 9 8.04 -3.95 -5.63
N GLN A 10 8.28 -4.23 -6.91
CA GLN A 10 9.57 -4.01 -7.56
C GLN A 10 9.56 -2.67 -8.26
N GLY A 11 10.67 -1.94 -8.25
CA GLY A 11 10.75 -0.67 -8.94
C GLY A 11 11.93 0.19 -8.50
N ASP A 12 11.82 1.49 -8.73
CA ASP A 12 12.84 2.48 -8.37
C ASP A 12 12.53 3.07 -6.98
N VAL A 13 13.15 2.51 -5.96
CA VAL A 13 12.96 2.93 -4.58
C VAL A 13 13.51 4.34 -4.33
N GLY A 14 14.59 4.72 -5.01
CA GLY A 14 15.14 6.07 -4.91
C GLY A 14 14.13 7.12 -5.37
N HIS A 15 13.50 6.88 -6.50
CA HIS A 15 12.43 7.75 -7.01
C HIS A 15 11.24 7.77 -6.04
N PHE A 16 10.83 6.61 -5.55
CA PHE A 16 9.75 6.52 -4.57
C PHE A 16 10.03 7.40 -3.34
N ARG A 17 11.22 7.29 -2.76
CA ARG A 17 11.61 8.10 -1.59
C ARG A 17 11.51 9.60 -1.89
N THR A 18 11.96 10.03 -3.07
CA THR A 18 11.89 11.42 -3.50
C THR A 18 10.44 11.90 -3.57
N THR A 19 9.53 11.09 -4.11
CA THR A 19 8.12 11.46 -4.22
C THR A 19 7.43 11.61 -2.88
N LEU A 20 7.88 10.91 -1.84
CA LEU A 20 7.30 11.05 -0.49
C LEU A 20 7.44 12.49 0.04
N THR A 21 8.48 13.19 -0.37
CA THR A 21 8.68 14.60 -0.01
C THR A 21 8.06 15.53 -1.04
N GLU A 22 8.34 15.31 -2.32
CA GLU A 22 7.90 16.22 -3.39
C GLU A 22 6.39 16.18 -3.63
N ARG A 23 5.77 15.02 -3.40
CA ARG A 23 4.34 14.80 -3.65
C ARG A 23 3.59 14.42 -2.36
N ALA A 24 4.05 14.94 -1.23
CA ALA A 24 3.49 14.61 0.08
C ALA A 24 1.97 14.81 0.16
N ASP A 25 1.45 15.89 -0.44
CA ASP A 25 0.01 16.20 -0.41
C ASP A 25 -0.82 15.12 -1.12
N GLU A 26 -0.30 14.55 -2.21
CA GLU A 26 -1.00 13.48 -2.92
C GLU A 26 -1.08 12.21 -2.07
N TYR A 27 -0.02 11.88 -1.33
CA TYR A 27 -0.04 10.73 -0.41
C TYR A 27 -1.06 10.94 0.72
N VAL A 28 -1.15 12.16 1.25
CA VAL A 28 -2.13 12.46 2.30
C VAL A 28 -3.57 12.34 1.77
N GLN A 29 -3.82 12.82 0.55
CA GLN A 29 -5.13 12.69 -0.08
C GLN A 29 -5.50 11.23 -0.33
N LEU A 30 -4.55 10.41 -0.79
CA LEU A 30 -4.77 8.99 -1.01
C LEU A 30 -5.04 8.27 0.31
N ALA A 31 -4.32 8.62 1.38
CA ALA A 31 -4.59 8.06 2.70
C ALA A 31 -6.01 8.36 3.17
N GLY A 32 -6.51 9.57 2.91
CA GLY A 32 -7.89 9.93 3.22
C GLY A 32 -8.91 9.08 2.46
N ARG A 33 -8.66 8.86 1.16
CA ARG A 33 -9.50 7.99 0.32
C ARG A 33 -9.45 6.53 0.79
N ALA A 34 -8.27 6.04 1.16
CA ALA A 34 -8.12 4.68 1.67
C ALA A 34 -8.88 4.49 2.98
N LYS A 35 -8.77 5.44 3.91
CA LYS A 35 -9.52 5.40 5.17
C LYS A 35 -11.02 5.36 4.92
N ALA A 36 -11.52 6.19 4.01
CA ALA A 36 -12.95 6.19 3.65
C ALA A 36 -13.38 4.86 3.03
N ALA A 37 -12.47 4.17 2.35
CA ALA A 37 -12.74 2.88 1.70
C ALA A 37 -12.62 1.68 2.64
N GLY A 38 -12.12 1.86 3.87
CA GLY A 38 -12.03 0.79 4.87
C GLY A 38 -10.61 0.43 5.31
N CYS A 39 -9.60 1.23 4.94
CA CYS A 39 -8.23 1.03 5.41
C CYS A 39 -8.10 1.53 6.86
N LEU A 40 -7.66 0.66 7.75
CA LEU A 40 -7.53 0.96 9.17
C LEU A 40 -6.12 1.42 9.54
N HIS A 41 -5.09 0.85 8.90
CA HIS A 41 -3.69 1.17 9.14
C HIS A 41 -2.90 1.00 7.86
N HIS A 42 -1.85 1.82 7.69
CA HIS A 42 -1.00 1.80 6.50
C HIS A 42 0.40 2.28 6.84
N ARG A 43 1.41 1.52 6.41
CA ARG A 43 2.81 1.95 6.47
C ARG A 43 3.58 1.44 5.27
N TYR A 44 4.57 2.21 4.86
CA TYR A 44 5.55 1.80 3.87
C TYR A 44 6.79 1.21 4.54
N GLY A 45 7.42 0.27 3.83
CA GLY A 45 8.74 -0.22 4.17
C GLY A 45 9.58 -0.38 2.92
N VAL A 46 10.88 -0.50 3.10
CA VAL A 46 11.86 -0.67 2.01
C VAL A 46 12.80 -1.79 2.39
N ILE A 47 13.03 -2.72 1.45
CA ILE A 47 13.97 -3.83 1.63
C ILE A 47 15.34 -3.46 1.06
N ASP A 48 15.36 -2.94 -0.16
CA ASP A 48 16.59 -2.54 -0.87
C ASP A 48 16.26 -1.45 -1.90
N GLY A 49 17.21 -1.13 -2.77
CA GLY A 49 17.04 -0.08 -3.79
C GLY A 49 16.00 -0.39 -4.86
N GLN A 50 15.50 -1.61 -4.93
CA GLN A 50 14.57 -2.08 -5.96
C GLN A 50 13.28 -2.65 -5.41
N THR A 51 13.16 -2.82 -4.09
CA THR A 51 12.03 -3.51 -3.49
C THR A 51 11.48 -2.71 -2.32
N GLY A 52 10.23 -2.30 -2.45
CA GLY A 52 9.46 -1.66 -1.38
C GLY A 52 8.22 -2.47 -1.06
N PHE A 53 7.55 -2.14 0.03
CA PHE A 53 6.32 -2.83 0.41
C PHE A 53 5.42 -1.93 1.24
N THR A 54 4.14 -2.29 1.30
CA THR A 54 3.18 -1.71 2.25
C THR A 54 2.74 -2.79 3.23
N VAL A 55 2.48 -2.37 4.46
CA VAL A 55 1.81 -3.19 5.46
C VAL A 55 0.54 -2.46 5.85
N GLU A 56 -0.60 -3.13 5.67
CA GLU A 56 -1.91 -2.51 5.82
C GLU A 56 -2.85 -3.39 6.61
N GLU A 57 -3.80 -2.75 7.26
CA GLU A 57 -4.97 -3.44 7.79
C GLU A 57 -6.21 -2.84 7.15
N TRP A 58 -7.13 -3.72 6.69
CA TRP A 58 -8.36 -3.32 6.02
C TRP A 58 -9.56 -3.99 6.69
N GLU A 59 -10.71 -3.35 6.61
CA GLU A 59 -11.96 -3.91 7.14
C GLU A 59 -12.31 -5.24 6.46
N SER A 60 -11.98 -5.38 5.17
CA SER A 60 -12.19 -6.61 4.40
C SER A 60 -11.21 -6.71 3.24
N ALA A 61 -10.99 -7.93 2.73
CA ALA A 61 -10.18 -8.15 1.54
C ALA A 61 -10.82 -7.48 0.32
N GLU A 62 -12.14 -7.52 0.22
CA GLU A 62 -12.89 -6.92 -0.89
C GLU A 62 -12.68 -5.40 -0.96
N ALA A 63 -12.70 -4.72 0.19
CA ALA A 63 -12.46 -3.27 0.24
C ALA A 63 -11.06 -2.92 -0.26
N CYS A 64 -10.06 -3.68 0.16
CA CYS A 64 -8.69 -3.52 -0.30
C CYS A 64 -8.57 -3.74 -1.81
N GLN A 65 -9.13 -4.81 -2.32
CA GLN A 65 -9.10 -5.14 -3.74
C GLN A 65 -9.76 -4.04 -4.59
N ALA A 66 -10.91 -3.54 -4.16
CA ALA A 66 -11.62 -2.49 -4.87
C ALA A 66 -10.80 -1.19 -4.92
N PHE A 67 -10.15 -0.83 -3.82
CA PHE A 67 -9.32 0.37 -3.75
C PHE A 67 -8.15 0.29 -4.75
N TYR A 68 -7.43 -0.83 -4.76
CA TYR A 68 -6.27 -1.00 -5.63
C TYR A 68 -6.63 -1.32 -7.08
N ALA A 69 -7.87 -1.72 -7.38
CA ALA A 69 -8.34 -1.93 -8.74
C ALA A 69 -8.66 -0.61 -9.46
N ASP A 70 -8.78 0.49 -8.74
CA ASP A 70 -9.07 1.81 -9.32
C ASP A 70 -7.92 2.23 -10.26
N PRO A 71 -8.22 2.57 -11.53
CA PRO A 71 -7.19 2.99 -12.48
C PRO A 71 -6.36 4.20 -12.04
N GLU A 72 -6.96 5.15 -11.33
CA GLU A 72 -6.22 6.29 -10.78
C GLU A 72 -5.16 5.84 -9.77
N MET A 73 -5.51 4.86 -8.93
CA MET A 73 -4.57 4.31 -7.96
C MET A 73 -3.43 3.58 -8.65
N GLN A 74 -3.72 2.80 -9.69
CA GLN A 74 -2.70 2.10 -10.45
C GLN A 74 -1.76 3.06 -11.17
N GLN A 75 -2.29 4.16 -11.74
CA GLN A 75 -1.49 5.20 -12.36
C GLN A 75 -0.59 5.90 -11.35
N PHE A 76 -1.11 6.19 -10.17
CA PHE A 76 -0.32 6.78 -9.10
C PHE A 76 0.84 5.88 -8.71
N ILE A 77 0.58 4.60 -8.47
CA ILE A 77 1.60 3.61 -8.09
C ILE A 77 2.72 3.57 -9.13
N ALA A 78 2.38 3.52 -10.41
CA ALA A 78 3.35 3.54 -11.49
C ALA A 78 4.16 4.84 -11.49
N SER A 79 3.51 5.97 -11.23
CA SER A 79 4.15 7.29 -11.25
C SER A 79 5.15 7.51 -10.12
N VAL A 80 5.06 6.74 -9.04
CA VAL A 80 5.96 6.88 -7.89
C VAL A 80 7.05 5.80 -7.83
N GLY A 81 7.26 5.07 -8.91
CA GLY A 81 8.43 4.22 -9.06
C GLY A 81 8.17 2.73 -9.26
N ALA A 82 6.95 2.24 -9.07
CA ALA A 82 6.67 0.82 -9.27
C ALA A 82 6.85 0.43 -10.75
N ASP A 83 7.47 -0.73 -10.99
CA ASP A 83 7.66 -1.26 -12.34
C ASP A 83 6.31 -1.75 -12.88
N PRO A 84 5.78 -1.15 -13.96
CA PRO A 84 4.50 -1.56 -14.51
C PRO A 84 4.52 -2.95 -15.15
N ASN A 85 5.70 -3.49 -15.43
CA ASN A 85 5.87 -4.81 -16.04
C ASN A 85 6.01 -5.93 -15.02
N THR A 86 6.12 -5.60 -13.73
CA THR A 86 6.26 -6.58 -12.65
C THR A 86 5.08 -6.45 -11.70
N PRO A 87 4.10 -7.37 -11.77
CA PRO A 87 2.95 -7.32 -10.87
C PRO A 87 3.39 -7.37 -9.40
N PRO A 88 2.74 -6.62 -8.51
CA PRO A 88 3.07 -6.69 -7.10
C PRO A 88 2.69 -8.04 -6.50
N GLU A 89 3.46 -8.48 -5.51
CA GLU A 89 3.12 -9.66 -4.71
C GLU A 89 2.20 -9.25 -3.57
N VAL A 90 1.03 -9.85 -3.50
CA VAL A 90 0.02 -9.52 -2.47
C VAL A 90 -0.17 -10.73 -1.57
N THR A 91 -0.02 -10.49 -0.26
CA THR A 91 -0.30 -11.49 0.77
C THR A 91 -1.41 -10.95 1.66
N VAL A 92 -2.48 -11.71 1.81
CA VAL A 92 -3.63 -11.33 2.62
C VAL A 92 -3.89 -12.42 3.65
N GLY A 93 -4.05 -12.02 4.90
CA GLY A 93 -4.39 -12.93 5.99
C GLY A 93 -5.41 -12.29 6.91
N GLU A 94 -6.13 -13.13 7.64
CA GLU A 94 -7.08 -12.68 8.64
C GLU A 94 -6.33 -12.14 9.85
N ALA A 95 -6.72 -10.96 10.33
CA ALA A 95 -6.16 -10.42 11.57
C ALA A 95 -6.78 -11.18 12.77
N ILE A 96 -5.94 -11.60 13.69
CA ILE A 96 -6.41 -12.27 14.92
C ILE A 96 -5.96 -11.46 16.13
N SER A 97 -6.83 -11.37 17.12
CA SER A 97 -6.50 -10.72 18.38
C SER A 97 -5.70 -11.66 19.28
N SER A 98 -4.72 -11.10 19.98
CA SER A 98 -3.93 -11.84 20.95
C SER A 98 -3.67 -10.96 22.17
N PRO A 99 -3.40 -11.57 23.36
CA PRO A 99 -3.19 -10.77 24.57
C PRO A 99 -1.92 -9.93 24.57
N ASP A 100 -1.01 -10.18 23.63
CA ASP A 100 0.26 -9.47 23.51
C ASP A 100 0.30 -8.46 22.35
N GLU A 101 -0.84 -8.20 21.67
CA GLU A 101 -0.85 -7.21 20.59
C GLU A 101 -0.76 -5.78 21.14
N TYR A 102 -0.10 -4.88 20.36
CA TYR A 102 -0.02 -3.47 20.68
C TYR A 102 0.22 -2.61 19.42
#